data_f20ec7fc93c3ba6ba5fa193000850082
#
_entry.id   f20ec7fc93c3ba6ba5fa193000850082
#
_cell.length_a   1.000
_cell.length_b   1.000
_cell.length_c   1.000
_cell.angle_alpha   90.00
_cell.angle_beta   90.00
_cell.angle_gamma   90.00
#
_symmetry.space_group_name_H-M   'P 1'
#
loop_
_entity.id
_entity.type
_entity.pdbx_description
1 polymer ?
#
loop_
_entity_poly.entity_id
_entity_poly.type
_entity_poly.pdbx_seq_one_letter_code
_entity_poly.pdbx_strand_id
1 'polypeptide(L)'
;MLIVLPDKGLKDAGASARVNIDYQTAYSRLLGRPCCVIVVIDSLTSQDSEARRIYASGMQPSLFYAVALIVSNSLARAIGSFFLGLTKPSVPTRLFDSVEAAVAWVATPAG
;
A
#
# COMPACT_ATOMS: atom_id res chain seq x y z
N MET A 1 10.45 0.72 -8.23
CA MET A 1 9.84 0.87 -6.90
C MET A 1 9.09 2.20 -6.85
N LEU A 2 7.88 2.18 -6.34
CA LEU A 2 7.05 3.37 -6.20
C LEU A 2 6.86 3.67 -4.71
N ILE A 3 7.09 4.92 -4.30
CA ILE A 3 6.81 5.36 -2.94
C ILE A 3 5.61 6.31 -2.99
N VAL A 4 4.57 5.95 -2.24
CA VAL A 4 3.32 6.72 -2.18
C VAL A 4 3.26 7.48 -0.87
N LEU A 5 3.08 8.80 -0.95
CA LEU A 5 3.00 9.69 0.21
C LEU A 5 1.61 10.34 0.25
N PRO A 6 0.65 9.75 0.96
CA PRO A 6 -0.67 10.36 1.09
C PRO A 6 -0.61 11.74 1.74
N ASP A 7 -1.59 12.59 1.43
CA ASP A 7 -1.69 13.90 2.05
C ASP A 7 -1.86 13.80 3.56
N LYS A 8 -1.25 14.77 4.27
CA LYS A 8 -1.33 14.82 5.72
C LYS A 8 -2.79 15.01 6.17
N GLY A 9 -3.24 14.15 7.09
CA GLY A 9 -4.59 14.21 7.62
C GLY A 9 -5.65 13.59 6.71
N LEU A 10 -5.25 12.86 5.67
CA LEU A 10 -6.18 12.25 4.73
C LEU A 10 -7.11 11.26 5.43
N LYS A 11 -8.39 11.38 5.13
CA LYS A 11 -9.40 10.36 5.44
C LYS A 11 -9.56 9.52 4.17
N ASP A 12 -8.92 8.36 4.14
CA ASP A 12 -8.88 7.54 2.94
C ASP A 12 -10.24 6.86 2.71
N ALA A 13 -10.88 7.25 1.62
CA ALA A 13 -12.22 6.81 1.24
C ALA A 13 -12.20 6.27 -0.20
N GLY A 14 -13.35 5.88 -0.72
CA GLY A 14 -13.44 5.32 -2.07
C GLY A 14 -12.81 6.20 -3.14
N ALA A 15 -13.08 7.51 -3.12
CA ALA A 15 -12.56 8.42 -4.14
C ALA A 15 -11.04 8.54 -4.09
N SER A 16 -10.45 8.72 -2.89
CA SER A 16 -9.00 8.84 -2.76
C SER A 16 -8.30 7.51 -3.06
N ALA A 17 -8.90 6.39 -2.65
CA ALA A 17 -8.35 5.07 -2.96
C ALA A 17 -8.35 4.80 -4.46
N ARG A 18 -9.40 5.20 -5.18
CA ARG A 18 -9.47 5.04 -6.63
C ARG A 18 -8.36 5.81 -7.33
N VAL A 19 -8.16 7.07 -6.96
CA VAL A 19 -7.09 7.88 -7.53
C VAL A 19 -5.72 7.24 -7.25
N ASN A 20 -5.50 6.79 -6.03
CA ASN A 20 -4.24 6.20 -5.62
C ASN A 20 -3.94 4.89 -6.38
N ILE A 21 -4.90 3.97 -6.41
CA ILE A 21 -4.68 2.67 -7.07
C ILE A 21 -4.56 2.82 -8.60
N ASP A 22 -5.28 3.77 -9.20
CA ASP A 22 -5.16 4.03 -10.63
C ASP A 22 -3.77 4.57 -10.98
N TYR A 23 -3.22 5.43 -10.14
CA TYR A 23 -1.85 5.93 -10.30
C TYR A 23 -0.82 4.80 -10.20
N GLN A 24 -0.95 3.96 -9.20
CA GLN A 24 -0.05 2.81 -9.00
C GLN A 24 -0.13 1.83 -10.16
N THR A 25 -1.33 1.56 -10.65
CA THR A 25 -1.56 0.68 -11.79
C THR A 25 -0.92 1.24 -13.06
N ALA A 26 -1.08 2.54 -13.33
CA ALA A 26 -0.47 3.19 -14.47
C ALA A 26 1.05 3.10 -14.41
N TYR A 27 1.63 3.29 -13.22
CA TYR A 27 3.07 3.17 -13.03
C TYR A 27 3.58 1.77 -13.36
N SER A 28 2.90 0.73 -12.87
CA SER A 28 3.27 -0.67 -13.13
C SER A 28 3.18 -0.99 -14.62
N ARG A 29 2.11 -0.54 -15.28
CA ARG A 29 1.93 -0.76 -16.72
C ARG A 29 3.00 -0.05 -17.56
N LEU A 30 3.40 1.13 -17.13
CA LEU A 30 4.45 1.89 -17.82
C LEU A 30 5.79 1.17 -17.73
N LEU A 31 6.08 0.51 -16.60
CA LEU A 31 7.27 -0.31 -16.45
C LEU A 31 7.22 -1.60 -17.28
N GLY A 32 6.02 -2.07 -17.63
CA GLY A 32 5.83 -3.33 -18.36
C GLY A 32 6.11 -4.58 -17.54
N ARG A 33 6.12 -4.49 -16.21
CA ARG A 33 6.38 -5.61 -15.30
C ARG A 33 5.82 -5.31 -13.92
N PRO A 34 5.57 -6.34 -13.09
CA PRO A 34 5.16 -6.10 -11.71
C PRO A 34 6.20 -5.27 -10.95
N CYS A 35 5.72 -4.36 -10.11
CA CYS A 35 6.59 -3.51 -9.30
C CYS A 35 6.27 -3.68 -7.82
N CYS A 36 7.15 -3.15 -6.96
CA CYS A 36 6.88 -3.04 -5.53
C CYS A 36 6.44 -1.62 -5.18
N VAL A 37 5.60 -1.51 -4.16
CA VAL A 37 5.05 -0.24 -3.70
C VAL A 37 5.31 -0.09 -2.21
N ILE A 38 5.78 1.08 -1.81
CA ILE A 38 5.91 1.46 -0.41
C ILE A 38 4.92 2.60 -0.18
N VAL A 39 3.97 2.40 0.72
CA VAL A 39 2.95 3.40 1.05
C VAL A 39 3.20 3.90 2.46
N VAL A 40 3.44 5.20 2.62
CA VAL A 40 3.64 5.81 3.93
C VAL A 40 2.28 6.24 4.45
N ILE A 41 1.66 5.41 5.30
CA ILE A 41 0.31 5.68 5.79
C ILE A 41 0.29 6.45 7.11
N ASP A 42 1.45 6.96 7.55
CA ASP A 42 1.56 7.74 8.78
C ASP A 42 0.68 8.99 8.80
N SER A 43 0.38 9.52 7.63
CA SER A 43 -0.44 10.74 7.48
C SER A 43 -1.93 10.48 7.49
N LEU A 44 -2.36 9.22 7.38
CA LEU A 44 -3.79 8.89 7.35
C LEU A 44 -4.41 9.06 8.74
N THR A 45 -5.63 9.58 8.77
CA THR A 45 -6.43 9.66 9.99
C THR A 45 -7.53 8.60 10.04
N SER A 46 -7.93 8.06 8.89
CA SER A 46 -8.90 6.97 8.80
C SER A 46 -8.84 6.30 7.44
N GLN A 47 -9.43 5.11 7.34
CA GLN A 47 -9.62 4.39 6.08
C GLN A 47 -10.95 3.65 6.16
N ASP A 48 -11.85 3.90 5.21
CA ASP A 48 -13.15 3.24 5.22
C ASP A 48 -13.15 1.90 4.47
N SER A 49 -14.28 1.18 4.54
CA SER A 49 -14.40 -0.15 3.93
C SER A 49 -14.37 -0.11 2.41
N GLU A 50 -14.85 0.97 1.79
CA GLU A 50 -14.79 1.12 0.35
C GLU A 50 -13.36 1.27 -0.14
N ALA A 51 -12.56 2.09 0.56
CA ALA A 51 -11.13 2.22 0.25
C ALA A 51 -10.43 0.87 0.33
N ARG A 52 -10.69 0.09 1.39
CA ARG A 52 -10.08 -1.24 1.55
C ARG A 52 -10.44 -2.17 0.39
N ARG A 53 -11.69 -2.15 -0.05
CA ARG A 53 -12.13 -2.99 -1.19
C ARG A 53 -11.45 -2.59 -2.48
N ILE A 54 -11.29 -1.29 -2.72
CA ILE A 54 -10.63 -0.79 -3.92
C ILE A 54 -9.17 -1.23 -3.97
N TYR A 55 -8.44 -1.10 -2.85
CA TYR A 55 -7.06 -1.57 -2.79
C TYR A 55 -6.97 -3.09 -2.96
N ALA A 56 -7.83 -3.84 -2.30
CA ALA A 56 -7.83 -5.29 -2.40
C ALA A 56 -8.05 -5.77 -3.83
N SER A 57 -8.99 -5.18 -4.56
CA SER A 57 -9.27 -5.55 -5.95
C SER A 57 -8.22 -5.05 -6.94
N GLY A 58 -7.57 -3.92 -6.63
CA GLY A 58 -6.55 -3.33 -7.51
C GLY A 58 -5.15 -3.90 -7.34
N MET A 59 -4.84 -4.45 -6.16
CA MET A 59 -3.52 -5.01 -5.88
C MET A 59 -3.43 -6.44 -6.38
N GLN A 60 -3.11 -6.58 -7.67
CA GLN A 60 -3.02 -7.87 -8.36
C GLN A 60 -1.57 -8.28 -8.57
N PRO A 61 -1.26 -9.59 -8.46
CA PRO A 61 0.11 -10.09 -8.68
C PRO A 61 0.68 -9.77 -10.06
N SER A 62 -0.19 -9.59 -11.06
CA SER A 62 0.24 -9.19 -12.41
C SER A 62 0.78 -7.76 -12.46
N LEU A 63 0.45 -6.93 -11.50
CA LEU A 63 0.85 -5.52 -11.43
C LEU A 63 1.86 -5.25 -10.32
N PHE A 64 1.77 -6.00 -9.20
CA PHE A 64 2.60 -5.76 -8.02
C PHE A 64 3.13 -7.07 -7.46
N TYR A 65 4.40 -7.10 -7.06
CA TYR A 65 4.96 -8.29 -6.42
C TYR A 65 5.12 -8.14 -4.90
N ALA A 66 5.09 -6.93 -4.37
CA ALA A 66 5.20 -6.67 -2.94
C ALA A 66 4.66 -5.29 -2.60
N VAL A 67 4.02 -5.17 -1.44
CA VAL A 67 3.52 -3.90 -0.89
C VAL A 67 4.00 -3.77 0.55
N ALA A 68 4.66 -2.66 0.86
CA ALA A 68 5.08 -2.33 2.21
C ALA A 68 4.29 -1.12 2.71
N LEU A 69 3.75 -1.23 3.92
CA LEU A 69 3.02 -0.14 4.57
C LEU A 69 3.87 0.40 5.72
N ILE A 70 4.15 1.69 5.70
CA ILE A 70 4.93 2.33 6.77
C ILE A 70 3.98 2.85 7.83
N VAL A 71 4.15 2.35 9.06
CA VAL A 71 3.24 2.57 10.20
C VAL A 71 4.05 2.96 11.44
N SER A 72 4.63 4.16 11.43
CA SER A 72 5.51 4.61 12.51
C SER A 72 4.77 5.19 13.72
N ASN A 73 3.44 5.34 13.66
CA ASN A 73 2.63 5.79 14.78
C ASN A 73 1.48 4.80 15.08
N SER A 74 0.87 4.93 16.26
CA SER A 74 -0.15 3.98 16.72
C SER A 74 -1.38 3.94 15.83
N LEU A 75 -1.83 5.10 15.34
CA LEU A 75 -3.02 5.16 14.47
C LEU A 75 -2.74 4.50 13.12
N ALA A 76 -1.60 4.81 12.51
CA ALA A 76 -1.23 4.19 11.24
C ALA A 76 -1.08 2.68 11.38
N ARG A 77 -0.50 2.21 12.49
CA ARG A 77 -0.36 0.77 12.76
C ARG A 77 -1.73 0.11 12.89
N ALA A 78 -2.68 0.76 13.56
CA ALA A 78 -4.04 0.23 13.69
C ALA A 78 -4.73 0.16 12.31
N ILE A 79 -4.60 1.20 11.49
CA ILE A 79 -5.16 1.22 10.13
C ILE A 79 -4.55 0.10 9.28
N GLY A 80 -3.23 -0.03 9.29
CA GLY A 80 -2.54 -1.07 8.51
C GLY A 80 -2.88 -2.48 8.96
N SER A 81 -2.92 -2.72 10.25
CA SER A 81 -3.29 -4.03 10.81
C SER A 81 -4.73 -4.41 10.48
N PHE A 82 -5.64 -3.44 10.56
CA PHE A 82 -7.04 -3.63 10.22
C PHE A 82 -7.20 -3.96 8.73
N PHE A 83 -6.47 -3.24 7.86
CA PHE A 83 -6.45 -3.52 6.44
C PHE A 83 -6.02 -4.97 6.17
N LEU A 84 -4.88 -5.40 6.72
CA LEU A 84 -4.37 -6.75 6.49
C LEU A 84 -5.32 -7.83 7.01
N GLY A 85 -5.93 -7.60 8.17
CA GLY A 85 -6.85 -8.57 8.78
C GLY A 85 -8.13 -8.77 7.97
N LEU A 86 -8.65 -7.71 7.34
CA LEU A 86 -9.92 -7.77 6.62
C LEU A 86 -9.77 -8.10 5.14
N THR A 87 -8.72 -7.60 4.47
CA THR A 87 -8.63 -7.73 3.02
C THR A 87 -7.87 -8.96 2.56
N LYS A 88 -6.92 -9.46 3.37
CA LYS A 88 -6.07 -10.62 3.03
C LYS A 88 -5.55 -10.49 1.60
N PRO A 89 -4.69 -9.48 1.32
CA PRO A 89 -4.26 -9.19 -0.04
C PRO A 89 -3.61 -10.39 -0.73
N SER A 90 -3.82 -10.54 -2.03
CA SER A 90 -3.19 -11.59 -2.82
C SER A 90 -1.71 -11.33 -3.12
N VAL A 91 -1.27 -10.09 -2.93
CA VAL A 91 0.14 -9.68 -3.06
C VAL A 91 0.76 -9.66 -1.66
N PRO A 92 1.99 -10.15 -1.47
CA PRO A 92 2.68 -10.05 -0.18
C PRO A 92 2.68 -8.61 0.33
N THR A 93 2.09 -8.40 1.51
CA THR A 93 1.93 -7.06 2.11
C THR A 93 2.36 -7.12 3.56
N ARG A 94 3.27 -6.23 3.96
CA ARG A 94 3.81 -6.20 5.32
C ARG A 94 3.88 -4.79 5.88
N LEU A 95 3.82 -4.70 7.21
CA LEU A 95 3.98 -3.44 7.94
C LEU A 95 5.43 -3.25 8.36
N PHE A 96 5.90 -2.00 8.27
CA PHE A 96 7.25 -1.62 8.69
C PHE A 96 7.21 -0.31 9.45
N ASP A 97 8.17 -0.11 10.36
CA ASP A 97 8.31 1.12 11.12
C ASP A 97 9.07 2.22 10.35
N SER A 98 9.78 1.85 9.31
CA SER A 98 10.59 2.81 8.54
C SER A 98 10.65 2.45 7.06
N VAL A 99 10.87 3.45 6.23
CA VAL A 99 11.10 3.26 4.80
C VAL A 99 12.34 2.39 4.55
N GLU A 100 13.39 2.56 5.36
CA GLU A 100 14.63 1.80 5.21
C GLU A 100 14.40 0.30 5.36
N ALA A 101 13.63 -0.11 6.38
CA ALA A 101 13.29 -1.51 6.58
C ALA A 101 12.44 -2.06 5.43
N ALA A 102 11.50 -1.27 4.94
CA ALA A 102 10.66 -1.66 3.80
C ALA A 102 11.49 -1.83 2.53
N VAL A 103 12.41 -0.91 2.25
CA VAL A 103 13.30 -1.00 1.08
C VAL A 103 14.14 -2.27 1.14
N ALA A 104 14.67 -2.60 2.31
CA ALA A 104 15.45 -3.82 2.49
C ALA A 104 14.62 -5.07 2.18
N TRP A 105 13.37 -5.10 2.60
CA TRP A 105 12.48 -6.24 2.34
C TRP A 105 12.11 -6.36 0.86
N VAL A 106 11.71 -5.26 0.20
CA VAL A 106 11.29 -5.33 -1.21
C VAL A 106 12.46 -5.60 -2.14
N ALA A 107 13.69 -5.30 -1.73
CA ALA A 107 14.89 -5.60 -2.48
C ALA A 107 15.35 -7.04 -2.32
N THR A 108 14.80 -7.79 -1.35
CA THR A 108 15.14 -9.19 -1.15
C THR A 108 14.61 -10.02 -2.31
N PRO A 109 15.45 -10.87 -2.95
CA PRO A 109 14.97 -11.73 -4.03
C PRO A 109 13.81 -12.60 -3.55
N ALA A 110 12.76 -12.71 -4.37
CA ALA A 110 11.65 -13.62 -4.10
C ALA A 110 12.17 -15.05 -4.15
N GLY A 111 11.98 -15.76 -3.05
CA GLY A 111 12.49 -17.13 -3.04
C GLY A 111 12.16 -17.82 -1.80
#